data_33c069847aab2dfbae0652c34425a039
#
_entry.id   33c069847aab2dfbae0652c34425a039
#
_cell.length_a   1.000
_cell.length_b   1.000
_cell.length_c   1.000
_cell.angle_alpha   90.00
_cell.angle_beta   90.00
_cell.angle_gamma   90.00
#
_symmetry.space_group_name_H-M   'P 1'
#
loop_
_entity.id
_entity.type
_entity.pdbx_description
1 polymer ?
#
loop_
_entity_poly.entity_id
_entity_poly.type
_entity_poly.pdbx_seq_one_letter_code
_entity_poly.pdbx_strand_id
1 'polypeptide(L)'
;KEETGYTLTSWRFRGLVTFVTEAENSKTVEYMEYMCLYTADGFTGEPTACDEGELAWVKKEDVLHLNLWEGDKIFFRLLNEDEPFFSLKLRYVGDTLAEAVLNGKQMELFEERSGDGMPTGTIVERGVAHSEGRCHGTAHIWIARANEKSGCEVLLQKRSAWKDSNPGCYDISSAGHLSAGDTYLEGALREIGEELGIHAEAEELKDLGLLEKVSHGVFYGKPFHDHEVSAVYLY
;
A
#
# COMPACT_ATOMS: atom_id res chain seq x y z
N LYS A 1 18.18 22.40 -17.78
CA LYS A 1 19.55 22.49 -18.37
C LYS A 1 20.57 22.93 -17.33
N GLU A 2 20.17 23.79 -16.44
CA GLU A 2 21.05 24.38 -15.42
C GLU A 2 21.66 23.28 -14.52
N GLU A 3 20.83 22.38 -13.99
CA GLU A 3 21.26 21.33 -13.08
C GLU A 3 21.81 20.09 -13.77
N THR A 4 21.30 19.74 -14.95
CA THR A 4 21.61 18.46 -15.60
C THR A 4 22.48 18.56 -16.86
N GLY A 5 22.66 19.77 -17.41
CA GLY A 5 23.30 19.98 -18.72
C GLY A 5 22.43 19.62 -19.92
N TYR A 6 21.37 18.81 -19.74
CA TYR A 6 20.49 18.39 -20.81
C TYR A 6 19.49 19.45 -21.22
N THR A 7 19.17 19.51 -22.51
CA THR A 7 18.07 20.30 -23.07
C THR A 7 16.99 19.36 -23.54
N LEU A 8 15.80 19.44 -22.95
CA LEU A 8 14.66 18.61 -23.33
C LEU A 8 14.14 19.01 -24.70
N THR A 9 13.89 18.04 -25.57
CA THR A 9 13.30 18.22 -26.90
C THR A 9 11.90 17.61 -27.01
N SER A 10 11.58 16.65 -26.11
CA SER A 10 10.26 16.06 -25.97
C SER A 10 9.99 15.81 -24.49
N TRP A 11 8.84 16.25 -24.01
CA TRP A 11 8.42 16.08 -22.62
C TRP A 11 6.90 16.05 -22.50
N ARG A 12 6.40 15.45 -21.44
CA ARG A 12 4.98 15.33 -21.12
C ARG A 12 4.74 15.64 -19.66
N PHE A 13 3.75 16.49 -19.38
CA PHE A 13 3.28 16.76 -18.03
C PHE A 13 2.47 15.56 -17.54
N ARG A 14 2.86 14.97 -16.41
CA ARG A 14 2.31 13.71 -15.91
C ARG A 14 1.38 13.92 -14.72
N GLY A 15 1.66 14.88 -13.86
CA GLY A 15 0.85 15.09 -12.68
C GLY A 15 1.31 16.23 -11.79
N LEU A 16 0.49 16.51 -10.79
CA LEU A 16 0.79 17.43 -9.71
C LEU A 16 0.89 16.63 -8.42
N VAL A 17 2.07 16.65 -7.79
CA VAL A 17 2.27 16.06 -6.46
C VAL A 17 2.30 17.16 -5.42
N THR A 18 1.50 17.03 -4.38
CA THR A 18 1.45 17.95 -3.25
C THR A 18 2.05 17.26 -2.03
N PHE A 19 3.17 17.77 -1.55
CA PHE A 19 3.77 17.32 -0.30
C PHE A 19 3.29 18.21 0.84
N VAL A 20 2.91 17.60 1.95
CA VAL A 20 2.53 18.27 3.19
C VAL A 20 3.30 17.62 4.32
N THR A 21 4.11 18.37 5.05
CA THR A 21 4.85 17.87 6.21
C THR A 21 4.32 18.54 7.47
N GLU A 22 4.01 17.73 8.46
CA GLU A 22 3.57 18.13 9.79
C GLU A 22 4.60 17.69 10.83
N ALA A 23 4.75 18.51 11.89
CA ALA A 23 5.59 18.12 13.01
C ALA A 23 5.00 16.93 13.77
N GLU A 24 5.84 16.02 14.28
CA GLU A 24 5.43 14.81 15.00
C GLU A 24 4.50 15.07 16.19
N ASN A 25 4.66 16.19 16.87
CA ASN A 25 3.94 16.49 18.12
C ASN A 25 2.88 17.60 17.96
N SER A 26 2.60 18.05 16.75
CA SER A 26 1.59 19.06 16.48
C SER A 26 0.95 18.81 15.11
N LYS A 27 -0.32 19.19 14.96
CA LYS A 27 -0.98 19.19 13.65
C LYS A 27 -0.65 20.45 12.85
N THR A 28 0.51 21.07 13.10
CA THR A 28 0.93 22.28 12.40
C THR A 28 1.67 21.88 11.14
N VAL A 29 1.20 22.34 10.01
CA VAL A 29 1.91 22.19 8.73
C VAL A 29 3.19 23.02 8.79
N GLU A 30 4.33 22.36 8.71
CA GLU A 30 5.65 23.00 8.68
C GLU A 30 6.05 23.38 7.27
N TYR A 31 5.68 22.53 6.32
CA TYR A 31 6.07 22.69 4.92
C TYR A 31 4.97 22.19 3.99
N MET A 32 4.79 22.91 2.87
CA MET A 32 3.91 22.49 1.79
C MET A 32 4.56 22.83 0.45
N GLU A 33 4.64 21.85 -0.43
CA GLU A 33 5.21 22.02 -1.76
C GLU A 33 4.30 21.44 -2.84
N TYR A 34 4.31 22.08 -4.00
CA TYR A 34 3.65 21.61 -5.21
C TYR A 34 4.71 21.25 -6.26
N MET A 35 4.89 19.98 -6.53
CA MET A 35 5.81 19.47 -7.55
C MET A 35 5.05 19.16 -8.84
N CYS A 36 5.43 19.83 -9.93
CA CYS A 36 4.97 19.51 -11.27
C CYS A 36 5.80 18.36 -11.85
N LEU A 37 5.20 17.21 -12.02
CA LEU A 37 5.86 15.98 -12.47
C LEU A 37 5.85 15.89 -13.99
N TYR A 38 7.03 15.75 -14.60
CA TYR A 38 7.22 15.60 -16.03
C TYR A 38 8.00 14.34 -16.36
N THR A 39 7.72 13.73 -17.51
CA THR A 39 8.59 12.75 -18.15
C THR A 39 9.14 13.31 -19.44
N ALA A 40 10.37 12.98 -19.77
CA ALA A 40 11.02 13.37 -21.03
C ALA A 40 11.69 12.15 -21.66
N ASP A 41 11.46 11.95 -22.94
CA ASP A 41 12.02 10.89 -23.78
C ASP A 41 12.92 11.44 -24.89
N GLY A 42 12.93 12.76 -25.09
CA GLY A 42 13.81 13.47 -26.02
C GLY A 42 14.65 14.52 -25.31
N PHE A 43 15.95 14.42 -25.45
CA PHE A 43 16.90 15.41 -24.92
C PHE A 43 18.20 15.44 -25.72
N THR A 44 18.96 16.54 -25.60
CA THR A 44 20.28 16.74 -26.19
C THR A 44 21.21 17.37 -25.17
N GLY A 45 22.51 17.29 -25.39
CA GLY A 45 23.55 17.80 -24.49
C GLY A 45 24.25 16.68 -23.74
N GLU A 46 25.13 17.07 -22.86
CA GLU A 46 25.92 16.18 -22.02
C GLU A 46 25.70 16.53 -20.54
N PRO A 47 25.82 15.57 -19.63
CA PRO A 47 25.63 15.85 -18.20
C PRO A 47 26.71 16.83 -17.72
N THR A 48 26.33 17.77 -16.90
CA THR A 48 27.23 18.69 -16.21
C THR A 48 27.30 18.36 -14.74
N ALA A 49 28.41 18.67 -14.10
CA ALA A 49 28.49 18.62 -12.64
C ALA A 49 27.42 19.55 -12.04
N CYS A 50 26.72 19.06 -11.05
CA CYS A 50 25.68 19.79 -10.34
C CYS A 50 26.02 19.80 -8.85
N ASP A 51 25.85 20.94 -8.22
CA ASP A 51 26.10 21.12 -6.78
C ASP A 51 25.02 20.44 -5.93
N GLU A 52 23.87 20.11 -6.53
CA GLU A 52 22.73 19.41 -5.86
C GLU A 52 22.98 17.90 -5.69
N GLY A 53 23.90 17.31 -6.46
CA GLY A 53 24.23 15.88 -6.36
C GLY A 53 24.79 15.26 -7.62
N GLU A 54 24.98 13.95 -7.57
CA GLU A 54 25.50 13.18 -8.71
C GLU A 54 24.35 12.62 -9.55
N LEU A 55 24.44 12.83 -10.87
CA LEU A 55 23.47 12.28 -11.83
C LEU A 55 23.84 10.84 -12.20
N ALA A 56 22.88 9.92 -12.11
CA ALA A 56 23.03 8.54 -12.52
C ALA A 56 21.88 8.09 -13.43
N TRP A 57 22.22 7.30 -14.45
CA TRP A 57 21.23 6.60 -15.25
C TRP A 57 20.84 5.29 -14.56
N VAL A 58 19.58 5.21 -14.13
CA VAL A 58 19.00 4.03 -13.50
C VAL A 58 17.97 3.41 -14.44
N LYS A 59 17.96 2.09 -14.56
CA LYS A 59 16.91 1.41 -15.32
C LYS A 59 15.56 1.64 -14.66
N LYS A 60 14.52 1.79 -15.49
CA LYS A 60 13.16 2.03 -15.03
C LYS A 60 12.66 0.97 -14.04
N GLU A 61 13.01 -0.29 -14.27
CA GLU A 61 12.70 -1.44 -13.43
C GLU A 61 13.39 -1.43 -12.05
N ASP A 62 14.53 -0.75 -11.95
CA ASP A 62 15.34 -0.71 -10.73
C ASP A 62 15.04 0.53 -9.86
N VAL A 63 14.25 1.50 -10.36
CA VAL A 63 13.99 2.76 -9.65
C VAL A 63 13.34 2.54 -8.28
N LEU A 64 12.36 1.66 -8.18
CA LEU A 64 11.66 1.40 -6.92
C LEU A 64 12.54 0.73 -5.85
N HIS A 65 13.66 0.11 -6.27
CA HIS A 65 14.62 -0.52 -5.35
C HIS A 65 15.68 0.46 -4.81
N LEU A 66 15.65 1.72 -5.25
CA LEU A 66 16.50 2.77 -4.68
C LEU A 66 16.03 3.18 -3.30
N ASN A 67 16.90 3.83 -2.54
CA ASN A 67 16.54 4.45 -1.27
C ASN A 67 15.71 5.72 -1.55
N LEU A 68 14.41 5.57 -1.66
CA LEU A 68 13.42 6.61 -1.94
C LEU A 68 12.51 6.81 -0.73
N TRP A 69 11.92 7.99 -0.62
CA TRP A 69 10.78 8.20 0.27
C TRP A 69 9.60 7.30 -0.18
N GLU A 70 8.84 6.76 0.78
CA GLU A 70 7.75 5.84 0.44
C GLU A 70 6.67 6.50 -0.45
N GLY A 71 6.43 7.80 -0.28
CA GLY A 71 5.55 8.54 -1.18
C GLY A 71 6.08 8.69 -2.59
N ASP A 72 7.41 8.77 -2.77
CA ASP A 72 8.02 8.86 -4.10
C ASP A 72 7.81 7.57 -4.88
N LYS A 73 7.89 6.43 -4.23
CA LYS A 73 7.59 5.13 -4.84
C LYS A 73 6.19 5.08 -5.46
N ILE A 74 5.21 5.78 -4.85
CA ILE A 74 3.84 5.85 -5.38
C ILE A 74 3.83 6.49 -6.76
N PHE A 75 4.39 7.69 -6.91
CA PHE A 75 4.37 8.35 -8.23
C PHE A 75 5.32 7.68 -9.23
N PHE A 76 6.45 7.09 -8.82
CA PHE A 76 7.26 6.29 -9.74
C PHE A 76 6.51 5.06 -10.23
N ARG A 77 5.76 4.37 -9.37
CA ARG A 77 4.87 3.27 -9.79
C ARG A 77 3.83 3.74 -10.80
N LEU A 78 3.11 4.85 -10.51
CA LEU A 78 2.13 5.42 -11.43
C LEU A 78 2.74 5.80 -12.79
N LEU A 79 3.96 6.33 -12.81
CA LEU A 79 4.69 6.60 -14.05
C LEU A 79 5.06 5.32 -14.81
N ASN A 80 5.47 4.27 -14.10
CA ASN A 80 5.81 2.98 -14.68
C ASN A 80 4.59 2.29 -15.30
N GLU A 81 3.43 2.48 -14.71
CA GLU A 81 2.15 1.97 -15.19
C GLU A 81 1.53 2.82 -16.32
N ASP A 82 2.23 3.88 -16.72
CA ASP A 82 1.76 4.89 -17.70
C ASP A 82 0.39 5.48 -17.34
N GLU A 83 0.15 5.66 -16.01
CA GLU A 83 -1.08 6.28 -15.51
C GLU A 83 -1.30 7.63 -16.22
N PRO A 84 -2.53 7.97 -16.66
CA PRO A 84 -2.87 9.28 -17.18
C PRO A 84 -2.50 10.40 -16.20
N PHE A 85 -2.69 11.68 -16.61
CA PHE A 85 -2.46 12.81 -15.71
C PHE A 85 -3.17 12.60 -14.37
N PHE A 86 -2.44 12.77 -13.27
CA PHE A 86 -2.96 12.58 -11.92
C PHE A 86 -2.60 13.73 -10.97
N SER A 87 -3.40 13.88 -9.92
CA SER A 87 -3.05 14.65 -8.73
C SER A 87 -2.78 13.68 -7.57
N LEU A 88 -1.66 13.84 -6.89
CA LEU A 88 -1.26 13.03 -5.75
C LEU A 88 -0.93 13.92 -4.58
N LYS A 89 -1.63 13.77 -3.45
CA LYS A 89 -1.27 14.43 -2.19
C LYS A 89 -0.60 13.41 -1.29
N LEU A 90 0.55 13.77 -0.76
CA LEU A 90 1.34 13.00 0.19
C LEU A 90 1.49 13.82 1.47
N ARG A 91 1.02 13.29 2.60
CA ARG A 91 1.18 13.93 3.89
C ARG A 91 2.09 13.09 4.78
N TYR A 92 3.08 13.75 5.31
CA TYR A 92 4.06 13.18 6.22
C TYR A 92 3.88 13.76 7.62
N VAL A 93 4.14 12.94 8.63
CA VAL A 93 4.33 13.36 10.02
C VAL A 93 5.76 13.00 10.40
N GLY A 94 6.60 14.01 10.57
CA GLY A 94 8.05 13.78 10.54
C GLY A 94 8.45 13.13 9.21
N ASP A 95 9.16 12.01 9.28
CA ASP A 95 9.61 11.24 8.11
C ASP A 95 8.62 10.14 7.70
N THR A 96 7.50 9.97 8.40
CA THR A 96 6.55 8.89 8.15
C THR A 96 5.43 9.31 7.22
N LEU A 97 5.18 8.56 6.16
CA LEU A 97 4.03 8.74 5.27
C LEU A 97 2.73 8.44 6.02
N ALA A 98 1.92 9.46 6.28
CA ALA A 98 0.70 9.35 7.07
C ALA A 98 -0.59 9.33 6.21
N GLU A 99 -0.53 9.87 4.99
CA GLU A 99 -1.68 9.89 4.08
C GLU A 99 -1.20 9.96 2.63
N ALA A 100 -1.87 9.25 1.75
CA ALA A 100 -1.75 9.38 0.31
C ALA A 100 -3.14 9.48 -0.33
N VAL A 101 -3.34 10.48 -1.20
CA VAL A 101 -4.62 10.71 -1.88
C VAL A 101 -4.39 10.87 -3.37
N LEU A 102 -4.90 9.95 -4.17
CA LEU A 102 -4.81 9.95 -5.62
C LEU A 102 -6.13 10.41 -6.25
N ASN A 103 -6.09 11.50 -7.01
CA ASN A 103 -7.27 12.05 -7.71
C ASN A 103 -8.49 12.25 -6.77
N GLY A 104 -8.22 12.68 -5.52
CA GLY A 104 -9.22 12.89 -4.49
C GLY A 104 -9.71 11.65 -3.77
N LYS A 105 -9.15 10.46 -4.07
CA LYS A 105 -9.47 9.21 -3.38
C LYS A 105 -8.34 8.81 -2.45
N GLN A 106 -8.68 8.49 -1.20
CA GLN A 106 -7.74 7.96 -0.21
C GLN A 106 -7.14 6.65 -0.73
N MET A 107 -5.82 6.51 -0.62
CA MET A 107 -5.10 5.26 -0.89
C MET A 107 -4.94 4.46 0.41
N GLU A 108 -4.93 3.14 0.30
CA GLU A 108 -4.65 2.28 1.45
C GLU A 108 -3.15 2.31 1.78
N LEU A 109 -2.85 2.54 3.03
CA LEU A 109 -1.50 2.49 3.58
C LEU A 109 -1.40 1.33 4.57
N PHE A 110 -0.38 0.51 4.42
CA PHE A 110 -0.03 -0.58 5.31
C PHE A 110 1.18 -0.22 6.14
N GLU A 111 1.27 -0.77 7.33
CA GLU A 111 2.52 -0.82 8.06
C GLU A 111 3.23 -2.15 7.74
N GLU A 112 4.47 -2.05 7.25
CA GLU A 112 5.28 -3.22 6.93
C GLU A 112 5.53 -4.05 8.19
N ARG A 113 5.49 -5.37 8.04
CA ARG A 113 5.66 -6.34 9.13
C ARG A 113 6.91 -7.20 8.89
N SER A 114 7.57 -7.56 9.96
CA SER A 114 8.56 -8.64 9.94
C SER A 114 7.85 -10.02 9.86
N GLY A 115 8.58 -11.08 9.52
CA GLY A 115 8.02 -12.41 9.38
C GLY A 115 7.39 -12.99 10.67
N ASP A 116 7.71 -12.43 11.83
CA ASP A 116 7.06 -12.73 13.12
C ASP A 116 5.84 -11.84 13.41
N GLY A 117 5.43 -11.01 12.45
CA GLY A 117 4.24 -10.16 12.51
C GLY A 117 4.43 -8.82 13.24
N MET A 118 5.63 -8.50 13.68
CA MET A 118 5.89 -7.23 14.37
C MET A 118 5.98 -6.05 13.39
N PRO A 119 5.45 -4.87 13.75
CA PRO A 119 5.56 -3.68 12.91
C PRO A 119 7.02 -3.22 12.78
N THR A 120 7.40 -2.78 11.58
CA THR A 120 8.75 -2.26 11.30
C THR A 120 8.84 -0.73 11.44
N GLY A 121 7.70 -0.04 11.50
CA GLY A 121 7.60 1.42 11.47
C GLY A 121 7.61 2.01 10.05
N THR A 122 7.79 1.18 9.03
CA THR A 122 7.75 1.63 7.63
C THR A 122 6.31 1.57 7.10
N ILE A 123 5.82 2.68 6.58
CA ILE A 123 4.49 2.78 5.99
C ILE A 123 4.60 2.70 4.47
N VAL A 124 3.86 1.79 3.87
CA VAL A 124 3.89 1.53 2.43
C VAL A 124 2.48 1.58 1.84
N GLU A 125 2.35 2.14 0.63
CA GLU A 125 1.07 2.12 -0.09
C GLU A 125 0.80 0.71 -0.66
N ARG A 126 -0.47 0.29 -0.65
CA ARG A 126 -0.92 -1.05 -1.06
C ARG A 126 -0.35 -1.52 -2.41
N GLY A 127 -0.41 -0.66 -3.44
CA GLY A 127 0.09 -1.03 -4.77
C GLY A 127 1.61 -1.20 -4.79
N VAL A 128 2.34 -0.40 -4.03
CA VAL A 128 3.79 -0.55 -3.82
C VAL A 128 4.07 -1.84 -3.06
N ALA A 129 3.34 -2.11 -1.97
CA ALA A 129 3.50 -3.33 -1.18
C ALA A 129 3.39 -4.59 -2.04
N HIS A 130 2.35 -4.68 -2.87
CA HIS A 130 2.15 -5.84 -3.74
C HIS A 130 3.08 -5.86 -4.97
N SER A 131 3.58 -4.73 -5.45
CA SER A 131 4.55 -4.73 -6.57
C SER A 131 5.95 -5.17 -6.12
N GLU A 132 6.34 -4.82 -4.89
CA GLU A 132 7.64 -5.16 -4.31
C GLU A 132 7.61 -6.44 -3.45
N GLY A 133 6.44 -6.98 -3.12
CA GLY A 133 6.30 -8.13 -2.22
C GLY A 133 6.62 -7.78 -0.76
N ARG A 134 6.27 -6.55 -0.34
CA ARG A 134 6.50 -6.07 1.04
C ARG A 134 5.56 -6.81 1.99
N CYS A 135 6.12 -7.31 3.09
CA CYS A 135 5.34 -8.02 4.09
C CYS A 135 4.42 -7.07 4.84
N HIS A 136 3.13 -7.41 4.91
CA HIS A 136 2.12 -6.60 5.58
C HIS A 136 1.15 -7.46 6.39
N GLY A 137 0.39 -6.82 7.29
CA GLY A 137 -0.53 -7.50 8.18
C GLY A 137 -1.92 -7.67 7.59
N THR A 138 -2.53 -8.83 7.84
CA THR A 138 -3.95 -9.09 7.57
C THR A 138 -4.62 -9.74 8.77
N ALA A 139 -5.93 -9.64 8.87
CA ALA A 139 -6.73 -10.35 9.86
C ALA A 139 -7.67 -11.32 9.17
N HIS A 140 -7.70 -12.57 9.64
CA HIS A 140 -8.56 -13.65 9.16
C HIS A 140 -9.53 -14.04 10.26
N ILE A 141 -10.82 -13.87 10.07
CA ILE A 141 -11.84 -14.18 11.07
C ILE A 141 -12.68 -15.37 10.57
N TRP A 142 -12.67 -16.44 11.34
CA TRP A 142 -13.52 -17.60 11.15
C TRP A 142 -14.71 -17.52 12.10
N ILE A 143 -15.93 -17.63 11.56
CA ILE A 143 -17.15 -17.66 12.35
C ILE A 143 -17.68 -19.08 12.37
N ALA A 144 -17.84 -19.63 13.56
CA ALA A 144 -18.34 -20.99 13.75
C ALA A 144 -19.51 -21.03 14.73
N ARG A 145 -20.42 -21.98 14.51
CA ARG A 145 -21.50 -22.24 15.44
C ARG A 145 -21.68 -23.72 15.72
N ALA A 146 -22.11 -24.06 16.92
CA ALA A 146 -22.51 -25.40 17.25
C ALA A 146 -23.81 -25.79 16.49
N ASN A 147 -23.86 -27.02 15.99
CA ASN A 147 -25.04 -27.60 15.36
C ASN A 147 -25.26 -29.02 15.87
N GLU A 148 -26.45 -29.31 16.39
CA GLU A 148 -26.78 -30.62 16.98
C GLU A 148 -26.66 -31.78 15.99
N LYS A 149 -26.83 -31.54 14.67
CA LYS A 149 -26.79 -32.60 13.63
C LYS A 149 -25.40 -32.77 13.03
N SER A 150 -24.68 -31.67 12.80
CA SER A 150 -23.37 -31.65 12.12
C SER A 150 -22.18 -31.45 13.08
N GLY A 151 -22.44 -31.19 14.35
CA GLY A 151 -21.46 -30.88 15.37
C GLY A 151 -20.97 -29.43 15.31
N CYS A 152 -20.48 -28.99 14.17
CA CYS A 152 -20.00 -27.62 13.95
C CYS A 152 -20.28 -27.18 12.51
N GLU A 153 -20.69 -25.94 12.35
CA GLU A 153 -20.82 -25.27 11.06
C GLU A 153 -19.93 -24.02 11.03
N VAL A 154 -19.34 -23.75 9.88
CA VAL A 154 -18.48 -22.57 9.64
C VAL A 154 -19.15 -21.69 8.59
N LEU A 155 -19.20 -20.39 8.85
CA LEU A 155 -19.65 -19.41 7.89
C LEU A 155 -18.54 -19.20 6.84
N LEU A 156 -18.88 -19.30 5.56
CA LEU A 156 -17.97 -19.00 4.46
C LEU A 156 -18.54 -17.88 3.60
N GLN A 157 -17.67 -16.96 3.19
CA GLN A 157 -18.01 -15.90 2.23
C GLN A 157 -17.88 -16.46 0.81
N LYS A 158 -18.91 -16.31 -0.01
CA LYS A 158 -18.77 -16.54 -1.46
C LYS A 158 -18.36 -15.23 -2.11
N ARG A 159 -17.13 -15.17 -2.63
CA ARG A 159 -16.58 -13.99 -3.28
C ARG A 159 -17.47 -13.53 -4.44
N SER A 160 -17.69 -12.23 -4.52
CA SER A 160 -18.45 -11.59 -5.60
C SER A 160 -17.85 -11.92 -6.97
N ALA A 161 -18.71 -12.04 -7.99
CA ALA A 161 -18.28 -12.23 -9.39
C ALA A 161 -17.45 -11.04 -9.93
N TRP A 162 -17.46 -9.91 -9.24
CA TRP A 162 -16.75 -8.68 -9.60
C TRP A 162 -15.41 -8.49 -8.86
N LYS A 163 -15.03 -9.44 -7.98
CA LYS A 163 -13.75 -9.38 -7.29
C LYS A 163 -12.60 -9.70 -8.26
N ASP A 164 -11.49 -9.03 -8.05
CA ASP A 164 -10.29 -9.09 -8.89
C ASP A 164 -9.60 -10.44 -8.86
N SER A 165 -9.68 -11.12 -7.70
CA SER A 165 -9.08 -12.43 -7.48
C SER A 165 -10.14 -13.46 -7.10
N ASN A 166 -10.03 -14.69 -7.66
CA ASN A 166 -10.86 -15.85 -7.33
C ASN A 166 -12.38 -15.56 -7.28
N PRO A 167 -13.00 -14.91 -8.29
CA PRO A 167 -14.42 -14.61 -8.26
C PRO A 167 -15.26 -15.88 -8.15
N GLY A 168 -16.29 -15.85 -7.28
CA GLY A 168 -17.21 -16.96 -7.07
C GLY A 168 -16.68 -18.11 -6.22
N CYS A 169 -15.41 -18.10 -5.82
CA CYS A 169 -14.84 -19.06 -4.87
C CYS A 169 -15.35 -18.80 -3.46
N TYR A 170 -15.34 -19.84 -2.62
CA TYR A 170 -15.55 -19.66 -1.18
C TYR A 170 -14.26 -19.23 -0.51
N ASP A 171 -14.41 -18.36 0.47
CA ASP A 171 -13.37 -17.77 1.27
C ASP A 171 -13.74 -17.85 2.76
N ILE A 172 -12.83 -17.47 3.64
CA ILE A 172 -13.09 -17.39 5.09
C ILE A 172 -14.25 -16.44 5.38
N SER A 173 -14.70 -16.39 6.62
CA SER A 173 -15.91 -15.61 6.98
C SER A 173 -15.72 -14.11 6.72
N SER A 174 -14.59 -13.56 7.16
CA SER A 174 -14.16 -12.18 6.89
C SER A 174 -12.63 -12.11 6.89
N ALA A 175 -12.07 -11.30 6.01
CA ALA A 175 -10.63 -11.06 5.95
C ALA A 175 -10.32 -9.70 5.34
N GLY A 176 -9.34 -9.01 5.91
CA GLY A 176 -8.88 -7.74 5.36
C GLY A 176 -7.49 -7.35 5.82
N HIS A 177 -6.96 -6.31 5.17
CA HIS A 177 -5.66 -5.76 5.48
C HIS A 177 -5.71 -4.88 6.74
N LEU A 178 -4.64 -4.88 7.50
CA LEU A 178 -4.47 -3.90 8.57
C LEU A 178 -4.13 -2.54 7.96
N SER A 179 -4.83 -1.51 8.37
CA SER A 179 -4.43 -0.14 8.10
C SER A 179 -3.16 0.20 8.88
N ALA A 180 -2.39 1.16 8.37
CA ALA A 180 -1.20 1.62 9.07
C ALA A 180 -1.53 2.08 10.50
N GLY A 181 -0.83 1.52 11.48
CA GLY A 181 -1.05 1.77 12.90
C GLY A 181 -2.04 0.84 13.59
N ASP A 182 -2.81 0.01 12.85
CA ASP A 182 -3.71 -0.96 13.46
C ASP A 182 -2.93 -2.10 14.13
N THR A 183 -3.40 -2.52 15.28
CA THR A 183 -3.09 -3.86 15.81
C THR A 183 -3.90 -4.91 15.05
N TYR A 184 -3.48 -6.18 15.13
CA TYR A 184 -4.22 -7.28 14.50
C TYR A 184 -5.66 -7.40 14.99
N LEU A 185 -5.88 -7.18 16.29
CA LEU A 185 -7.22 -7.25 16.89
C LEU A 185 -8.10 -6.09 16.43
N GLU A 186 -7.59 -4.86 16.39
CA GLU A 186 -8.32 -3.70 15.89
C GLU A 186 -8.71 -3.89 14.42
N GLY A 187 -7.77 -4.38 13.57
CA GLY A 187 -8.07 -4.72 12.19
C GLY A 187 -9.15 -5.80 12.08
N ALA A 188 -9.09 -6.87 12.90
CA ALA A 188 -10.10 -7.93 12.88
C ALA A 188 -11.49 -7.41 13.27
N LEU A 189 -11.60 -6.60 14.32
CA LEU A 189 -12.86 -6.00 14.77
C LEU A 189 -13.45 -5.05 13.73
N ARG A 190 -12.61 -4.28 13.05
CA ARG A 190 -13.02 -3.40 11.96
C ARG A 190 -13.56 -4.20 10.77
N GLU A 191 -12.81 -5.20 10.29
CA GLU A 191 -13.19 -6.00 9.11
C GLU A 191 -14.50 -6.78 9.33
N ILE A 192 -14.67 -7.42 10.49
CA ILE A 192 -15.93 -8.14 10.78
C ILE A 192 -17.13 -7.18 10.85
N GLY A 193 -16.91 -5.95 11.33
CA GLY A 193 -17.91 -4.89 11.34
C GLY A 193 -18.26 -4.39 9.94
N GLU A 194 -17.25 -4.11 9.11
CA GLU A 194 -17.42 -3.55 7.77
C GLU A 194 -18.01 -4.57 6.79
N GLU A 195 -17.53 -5.81 6.80
CA GLU A 195 -17.96 -6.83 5.84
C GLU A 195 -19.26 -7.55 6.24
N LEU A 196 -19.47 -7.80 7.53
CA LEU A 196 -20.56 -8.62 8.01
C LEU A 196 -21.58 -7.87 8.90
N GLY A 197 -21.28 -6.62 9.28
CA GLY A 197 -22.13 -5.83 10.17
C GLY A 197 -22.17 -6.35 11.60
N ILE A 198 -21.17 -7.16 12.00
CA ILE A 198 -21.07 -7.72 13.35
C ILE A 198 -20.21 -6.79 14.21
N HIS A 199 -20.76 -6.30 15.29
CA HIS A 199 -20.04 -5.51 16.29
C HIS A 199 -19.60 -6.43 17.44
N ALA A 200 -18.45 -7.10 17.22
CA ALA A 200 -17.85 -8.00 18.20
C ALA A 200 -17.01 -7.21 19.22
N GLU A 201 -16.96 -7.71 20.45
CA GLU A 201 -16.03 -7.24 21.47
C GLU A 201 -14.72 -8.04 21.40
N ALA A 202 -13.63 -7.46 21.89
CA ALA A 202 -12.29 -8.07 21.82
C ALA A 202 -12.22 -9.49 22.44
N GLU A 203 -12.95 -9.68 23.54
CA GLU A 203 -13.02 -10.94 24.29
C GLU A 203 -13.78 -12.06 23.56
N GLU A 204 -14.57 -11.72 22.54
CA GLU A 204 -15.32 -12.67 21.73
C GLU A 204 -14.48 -13.26 20.61
N LEU A 205 -13.34 -12.63 20.27
CA LEU A 205 -12.41 -13.12 19.26
C LEU A 205 -11.31 -13.96 19.92
N LYS A 206 -11.37 -15.27 19.71
CA LYS A 206 -10.33 -16.20 20.17
C LYS A 206 -9.15 -16.17 19.19
N ASP A 207 -7.99 -15.72 19.65
CA ASP A 207 -6.73 -15.75 18.90
C ASP A 207 -6.28 -17.21 18.68
N LEU A 208 -6.02 -17.57 17.42
CA LEU A 208 -5.50 -18.86 16.99
C LEU A 208 -4.04 -18.80 16.54
N GLY A 209 -3.43 -17.62 16.55
CA GLY A 209 -2.03 -17.39 16.17
C GLY A 209 -1.84 -16.73 14.80
N LEU A 210 -0.59 -16.65 14.39
CA LEU A 210 -0.17 -16.01 13.15
C LEU A 210 0.09 -17.06 12.05
N LEU A 211 -0.22 -16.70 10.82
CA LEU A 211 0.06 -17.46 9.62
C LEU A 211 0.78 -16.57 8.60
N GLU A 212 2.02 -16.93 8.25
CA GLU A 212 2.73 -16.27 7.16
C GLU A 212 2.37 -16.94 5.81
N LYS A 213 2.12 -16.13 4.80
CA LYS A 213 1.79 -16.58 3.45
C LYS A 213 2.51 -15.74 2.42
N VAL A 214 3.18 -16.39 1.49
CA VAL A 214 3.77 -15.74 0.30
C VAL A 214 3.13 -16.34 -0.94
N SER A 215 2.62 -15.50 -1.81
CA SER A 215 2.07 -15.92 -3.10
C SER A 215 2.46 -14.96 -4.21
N HIS A 216 2.54 -15.50 -5.42
CA HIS A 216 2.86 -14.74 -6.62
C HIS A 216 1.79 -14.98 -7.67
N GLY A 217 1.39 -13.93 -8.34
CA GLY A 217 0.37 -13.99 -9.38
C GLY A 217 0.52 -12.88 -10.41
N VAL A 218 -0.44 -12.82 -11.30
CA VAL A 218 -0.60 -11.73 -12.26
C VAL A 218 -2.04 -11.25 -12.18
N PHE A 219 -2.24 -10.00 -11.77
CA PHE A 219 -3.56 -9.37 -11.74
C PHE A 219 -3.59 -8.18 -12.70
N TYR A 220 -4.63 -8.12 -13.54
CA TYR A 220 -4.75 -7.10 -14.59
C TYR A 220 -3.51 -6.96 -15.50
N GLY A 221 -2.81 -8.09 -15.74
CA GLY A 221 -1.60 -8.11 -16.56
C GLY A 221 -0.33 -7.57 -15.86
N LYS A 222 -0.41 -7.28 -14.56
CA LYS A 222 0.71 -6.81 -13.75
C LYS A 222 1.16 -7.90 -12.76
N PRO A 223 2.48 -8.01 -12.48
CA PRO A 223 2.97 -8.88 -11.42
C PRO A 223 2.33 -8.47 -10.08
N PHE A 224 1.97 -9.47 -9.30
CA PHE A 224 1.40 -9.32 -7.97
C PHE A 224 2.13 -10.27 -7.02
N HIS A 225 2.76 -9.69 -6.03
CA HIS A 225 3.52 -10.38 -4.99
C HIS A 225 2.82 -10.12 -3.66
N ASP A 226 2.19 -11.16 -3.14
CA ASP A 226 1.44 -11.08 -1.90
C ASP A 226 2.26 -11.73 -0.78
N HIS A 227 2.68 -10.93 0.18
CA HIS A 227 3.42 -11.39 1.36
C HIS A 227 2.72 -10.88 2.61
N GLU A 228 1.98 -11.77 3.25
CA GLU A 228 1.12 -11.47 4.38
C GLU A 228 1.55 -12.22 5.63
N VAL A 229 1.45 -11.55 6.78
CA VAL A 229 1.34 -12.20 8.08
C VAL A 229 -0.07 -11.95 8.59
N SER A 230 -0.85 -13.02 8.66
CA SER A 230 -2.26 -12.98 9.02
C SER A 230 -2.47 -13.42 10.46
N ALA A 231 -3.10 -12.59 11.30
CA ALA A 231 -3.62 -13.07 12.57
C ALA A 231 -4.95 -13.79 12.33
N VAL A 232 -5.08 -14.98 12.87
CA VAL A 232 -6.26 -15.84 12.69
C VAL A 232 -7.09 -15.83 13.95
N TYR A 233 -8.35 -15.46 13.82
CA TYR A 233 -9.32 -15.41 14.92
C TYR A 233 -10.51 -16.34 14.69
N LEU A 234 -11.08 -16.83 15.77
CA LEU A 234 -12.34 -17.57 15.81
C LEU A 234 -13.38 -16.77 16.62
N TYR A 235 -14.55 -16.53 16.00
CA TYR A 235 -15.73 -15.91 16.58
C TYR A 235 -16.89 -16.89 16.68
#